data_a594adfc664c7ab2dbbe8fd22e49109c
#
_entry.id   a594adfc664c7ab2dbbe8fd22e49109c
#
_cell.length_a   1.000
_cell.length_b   1.000
_cell.length_c   1.000
_cell.angle_alpha   90.00
_cell.angle_beta   90.00
_cell.angle_gamma   90.00
#
_symmetry.space_group_name_H-M   'P 1'
#
loop_
_entity.id
_entity.type
_entity.pdbx_description
1 polymer ?
#
loop_
_entity_poly.entity_id
_entity_poly.type
_entity_poly.pdbx_seq_one_letter_code
_entity_poly.pdbx_strand_id
1 'polypeptide(L)'
;ELARLVLDRPGALHCAAGDAAGLSGTVYLLTLDADTRLTPGAARALVGAMLHPLNRAVVDAQRGVVTRGYGLLHPRMATELESANATDWARVFAGPGGADPYGGACGELYMDCFDRGGFPGKGIIDARALLDCCGGGVIPEGRVLSHDALEGAYLHGGFLGDVELTDTFPAAPLAWGARAHRWIRGDWQNAPWIFLRRARVLHPIDRFRLADSLRRSLVAPATWISIFLGCVLRWPGLRLA
;
A
#
# COMPACT_ATOMS: atom_id res chain seq x y z
N GLU A 1 -7.01 13.05 9.31
CA GLU A 1 -8.10 13.71 10.02
C GLU A 1 -8.91 12.73 10.88
N LEU A 2 -9.34 11.55 10.36
CA LEU A 2 -10.10 10.55 11.15
C LEU A 2 -9.33 10.13 12.43
N ALA A 3 -8.02 9.86 12.32
CA ALA A 3 -7.19 9.53 13.49
C ALA A 3 -7.17 10.65 14.54
N ARG A 4 -7.23 11.92 14.13
CA ARG A 4 -7.36 13.04 15.06
C ARG A 4 -8.70 13.02 15.79
N LEU A 5 -9.78 12.79 15.05
CA LEU A 5 -11.13 12.73 15.61
C LEU A 5 -11.24 11.64 16.69
N VAL A 6 -10.80 10.42 16.39
CA VAL A 6 -10.91 9.29 17.33
C VAL A 6 -9.97 9.38 18.54
N LEU A 7 -8.92 10.21 18.44
CA LEU A 7 -7.97 10.47 19.53
C LEU A 7 -8.24 11.81 20.26
N ASP A 8 -9.41 12.41 20.05
CA ASP A 8 -9.83 13.69 20.65
C ASP A 8 -8.81 14.81 20.41
N ARG A 9 -8.21 14.85 19.21
CA ARG A 9 -7.25 15.88 18.79
C ARG A 9 -7.93 16.91 17.87
N PRO A 10 -7.53 18.17 17.92
CA PRO A 10 -8.04 19.19 17.00
C PRO A 10 -7.87 18.77 15.53
N GLY A 11 -8.92 18.88 14.75
CA GLY A 11 -8.96 18.52 13.33
C GLY A 11 -10.06 19.27 12.58
N ALA A 12 -10.10 19.08 11.25
CA ALA A 12 -11.07 19.73 10.37
C ALA A 12 -12.37 18.93 10.17
N LEU A 13 -12.44 17.68 10.67
CA LEU A 13 -13.65 16.87 10.55
C LEU A 13 -14.73 17.33 11.53
N HIS A 14 -15.93 17.50 11.01
CA HIS A 14 -17.13 17.78 11.80
C HIS A 14 -18.14 16.64 11.63
N CYS A 15 -18.67 16.16 12.75
CA CYS A 15 -19.75 15.18 12.72
C CYS A 15 -21.03 15.85 12.19
N ALA A 16 -21.46 15.48 10.99
CA ALA A 16 -22.68 16.02 10.36
C ALA A 16 -23.94 15.36 10.86
N ALA A 17 -23.86 14.12 11.34
CA ALA A 17 -25.01 13.36 11.87
C ALA A 17 -24.49 12.25 12.79
N GLY A 18 -25.28 11.89 13.81
CA GLY A 18 -24.92 10.88 14.81
C GLY A 18 -24.10 11.42 15.98
N ASP A 19 -23.53 10.53 16.76
CA ASP A 19 -22.75 10.85 17.96
C ASP A 19 -21.29 10.44 17.75
N ALA A 20 -20.40 11.42 17.68
CA ALA A 20 -18.96 11.21 17.57
C ALA A 20 -18.30 10.76 18.89
N ALA A 21 -18.97 10.96 20.05
CA ALA A 21 -18.41 10.60 21.35
C ALA A 21 -18.14 9.09 21.46
N GLY A 22 -18.95 8.26 20.79
CA GLY A 22 -18.74 6.82 20.72
C GLY A 22 -17.47 6.38 19.97
N LEU A 23 -16.82 7.29 19.25
CA LEU A 23 -15.55 7.04 18.53
C LEU A 23 -14.33 7.35 19.39
N SER A 24 -14.51 8.10 20.48
CA SER A 24 -13.42 8.43 21.41
C SER A 24 -12.81 7.18 22.01
N GLY A 25 -11.46 7.14 22.07
CA GLY A 25 -10.74 5.98 22.57
C GLY A 25 -10.57 4.83 21.56
N THR A 26 -10.99 5.00 20.31
CA THR A 26 -10.67 4.04 19.24
C THR A 26 -9.15 3.90 19.07
N VAL A 27 -8.66 2.67 19.16
CA VAL A 27 -7.22 2.37 19.06
C VAL A 27 -6.80 2.08 17.62
N TYR A 28 -7.63 1.35 16.90
CA TYR A 28 -7.32 0.88 15.56
C TYR A 28 -8.33 1.37 14.52
N LEU A 29 -7.83 1.66 13.34
CA LEU A 29 -8.62 1.99 12.15
C LEU A 29 -8.48 0.85 11.14
N LEU A 30 -9.60 0.30 10.69
CA LEU A 30 -9.62 -0.65 9.59
C LEU A 30 -9.97 0.10 8.30
N THR A 31 -9.03 0.10 7.34
CA THR A 31 -9.19 0.76 6.05
C THR A 31 -9.52 -0.25 4.97
N LEU A 32 -10.50 0.06 4.13
CA LEU A 32 -10.97 -0.75 3.02
C LEU A 32 -11.26 0.16 1.83
N ASP A 33 -10.99 -0.32 0.60
CA ASP A 33 -11.52 0.34 -0.59
C ASP A 33 -13.01 0.01 -0.76
N ALA A 34 -13.70 0.78 -1.59
CA ALA A 34 -15.13 0.59 -1.82
C ALA A 34 -15.46 -0.77 -2.48
N ASP A 35 -14.49 -1.38 -3.14
CA ASP A 35 -14.58 -2.68 -3.80
C ASP A 35 -13.92 -3.82 -3.01
N THR A 36 -13.40 -3.54 -1.79
CA THR A 36 -12.81 -4.57 -0.94
C THR A 36 -13.86 -5.25 -0.09
N ARG A 37 -13.86 -6.57 -0.09
CA ARG A 37 -14.73 -7.39 0.77
C ARG A 37 -13.96 -7.92 1.97
N LEU A 38 -14.54 -7.69 3.14
CA LEU A 38 -14.04 -8.20 4.41
C LEU A 38 -14.51 -9.64 4.61
N THR A 39 -13.57 -10.59 4.67
CA THR A 39 -13.91 -11.99 4.92
C THR A 39 -14.33 -12.22 6.39
N PRO A 40 -15.19 -13.22 6.67
CA PRO A 40 -15.62 -13.53 8.02
C PRO A 40 -14.42 -13.80 8.96
N GLY A 41 -14.38 -13.09 10.09
CA GLY A 41 -13.33 -13.24 11.08
C GLY A 41 -12.06 -12.39 10.83
N ALA A 42 -11.87 -11.82 9.63
CA ALA A 42 -10.68 -11.06 9.27
C ALA A 42 -10.42 -9.87 10.22
N ALA A 43 -11.44 -9.07 10.52
CA ALA A 43 -11.28 -7.95 11.45
C ALA A 43 -10.79 -8.40 12.84
N ARG A 44 -11.34 -9.51 13.36
CA ARG A 44 -10.92 -10.06 14.66
C ARG A 44 -9.47 -10.53 14.60
N ALA A 45 -9.05 -11.20 13.53
CA ALA A 45 -7.69 -11.70 13.37
C ALA A 45 -6.69 -10.53 13.26
N LEU A 46 -7.01 -9.50 12.48
CA LEU A 46 -6.20 -8.29 12.37
C LEU A 46 -6.05 -7.57 13.72
N VAL A 47 -7.14 -7.38 14.46
CA VAL A 47 -7.09 -6.79 15.81
C VAL A 47 -6.27 -7.66 16.76
N GLY A 48 -6.46 -8.99 16.73
CA GLY A 48 -5.69 -9.93 17.55
C GLY A 48 -4.19 -9.85 17.26
N ALA A 49 -3.81 -9.74 15.99
CA ALA A 49 -2.41 -9.57 15.60
C ALA A 49 -1.83 -8.23 16.09
N MET A 50 -2.56 -7.11 15.96
CA MET A 50 -2.12 -5.80 16.46
C MET A 50 -1.99 -5.76 17.99
N LEU A 51 -2.82 -6.51 18.72
CA LEU A 51 -2.77 -6.59 20.18
C LEU A 51 -1.60 -7.45 20.68
N HIS A 52 -0.96 -8.23 19.82
CA HIS A 52 0.15 -9.08 20.23
C HIS A 52 1.32 -8.21 20.73
N PRO A 53 1.90 -8.49 21.91
CA PRO A 53 2.92 -7.63 22.54
C PRO A 53 4.14 -7.35 21.67
N LEU A 54 4.58 -8.32 20.86
CA LEU A 54 5.73 -8.16 19.95
C LEU A 54 5.42 -7.28 18.74
N ASN A 55 4.14 -7.15 18.37
CA ASN A 55 3.70 -6.34 17.23
C ASN A 55 3.42 -4.90 17.60
N ARG A 56 3.44 -4.56 18.90
CA ARG A 56 3.15 -3.21 19.36
C ARG A 56 4.12 -2.20 18.78
N ALA A 57 3.60 -1.16 18.14
CA ALA A 57 4.38 -0.10 17.53
C ALA A 57 5.20 0.68 18.57
N VAL A 58 6.50 0.86 18.27
CA VAL A 58 7.40 1.76 19.01
C VAL A 58 7.85 2.86 18.06
N VAL A 59 7.36 4.07 18.32
CA VAL A 59 7.66 5.26 17.50
C VAL A 59 8.94 5.93 17.99
N ASP A 60 9.86 6.20 17.06
CA ASP A 60 10.97 7.12 17.27
C ASP A 60 10.47 8.57 17.06
N ALA A 61 10.25 9.29 18.13
CA ALA A 61 9.71 10.65 18.08
C ALA A 61 10.61 11.67 17.35
N GLN A 62 11.93 11.43 17.30
CA GLN A 62 12.86 12.34 16.60
C GLN A 62 12.81 12.11 15.08
N ARG A 63 12.66 10.86 14.65
CA ARG A 63 12.59 10.49 13.23
C ARG A 63 11.17 10.50 12.69
N GLY A 64 10.16 10.39 13.55
CA GLY A 64 8.75 10.28 13.15
C GLY A 64 8.45 8.99 12.39
N VAL A 65 9.06 7.87 12.80
CA VAL A 65 8.85 6.55 12.18
C VAL A 65 8.71 5.46 13.23
N VAL A 66 8.00 4.40 12.91
CA VAL A 66 7.98 3.19 13.73
C VAL A 66 9.29 2.41 13.51
N THR A 67 9.96 2.06 14.60
CA THR A 67 11.26 1.37 14.59
C THR A 67 11.21 -0.08 15.04
N ARG A 68 10.19 -0.47 15.81
CA ARG A 68 9.95 -1.83 16.29
C ARG A 68 8.45 -2.09 16.33
N GLY A 69 8.06 -3.35 16.15
CA GLY A 69 6.66 -3.71 15.97
C GLY A 69 6.09 -3.07 14.70
N TYR A 70 4.78 -3.01 14.58
CA TYR A 70 4.09 -2.55 13.37
C TYR A 70 3.05 -1.50 13.72
N GLY A 71 3.10 -0.34 13.06
CA GLY A 71 2.06 0.68 13.14
C GLY A 71 0.86 0.37 12.25
N LEU A 72 1.03 -0.56 11.32
CA LEU A 72 -0.05 -1.11 10.51
C LEU A 72 0.24 -2.56 10.11
N LEU A 73 -0.83 -3.33 9.91
CA LEU A 73 -0.78 -4.67 9.33
C LEU A 73 -1.75 -4.73 8.14
N HIS A 74 -1.30 -5.33 7.04
CA HIS A 74 -2.17 -5.60 5.92
C HIS A 74 -2.33 -7.10 5.69
N PRO A 75 -3.53 -7.55 5.32
CA PRO A 75 -3.81 -8.94 5.00
C PRO A 75 -3.36 -9.27 3.58
N ARG A 76 -3.38 -10.54 3.23
CA ARG A 76 -3.25 -11.01 1.86
C ARG A 76 -4.44 -10.50 1.02
N MET A 77 -4.13 -9.93 -0.14
CA MET A 77 -5.13 -9.51 -1.09
C MET A 77 -5.34 -10.58 -2.15
N ALA A 78 -6.58 -10.95 -2.40
CA ALA A 78 -6.96 -11.88 -3.46
C ALA A 78 -7.95 -11.22 -4.43
N THR A 79 -8.02 -11.74 -5.64
CA THR A 79 -9.03 -11.30 -6.61
C THR A 79 -10.33 -12.07 -6.40
N GLU A 80 -11.45 -11.36 -6.34
CA GLU A 80 -12.77 -11.96 -6.25
C GLU A 80 -13.07 -12.81 -7.49
N LEU A 81 -13.48 -14.07 -7.29
CA LEU A 81 -13.72 -15.03 -8.37
C LEU A 81 -14.82 -14.59 -9.35
N GLU A 82 -15.87 -13.94 -8.87
CA GLU A 82 -16.97 -13.45 -9.70
C GLU A 82 -16.45 -12.39 -10.68
N SER A 83 -15.74 -11.39 -10.20
CA SER A 83 -15.17 -10.33 -11.03
C SER A 83 -14.05 -10.83 -11.95
N ALA A 84 -13.25 -11.79 -11.50
CA ALA A 84 -12.21 -12.43 -12.31
C ALA A 84 -12.77 -13.21 -13.49
N ASN A 85 -14.02 -13.69 -13.40
CA ASN A 85 -14.70 -14.45 -14.45
C ASN A 85 -15.75 -13.63 -15.22
N ALA A 86 -15.95 -12.36 -14.90
CA ALA A 86 -17.01 -11.55 -15.48
C ALA A 86 -16.87 -11.31 -16.99
N THR A 87 -15.66 -11.27 -17.50
CA THR A 87 -15.35 -11.04 -18.93
C THR A 87 -14.17 -11.87 -19.38
N ASP A 88 -14.00 -12.05 -20.71
CA ASP A 88 -12.82 -12.72 -21.28
C ASP A 88 -11.52 -12.00 -20.92
N TRP A 89 -11.55 -10.68 -20.90
CA TRP A 89 -10.45 -9.85 -20.41
C TRP A 89 -10.07 -10.20 -18.96
N ALA A 90 -11.05 -10.17 -18.06
CA ALA A 90 -10.82 -10.46 -16.66
C ALA A 90 -10.27 -11.89 -16.46
N ARG A 91 -10.83 -12.89 -17.14
CA ARG A 91 -10.35 -14.29 -17.08
C ARG A 91 -8.89 -14.45 -17.45
N VAL A 92 -8.41 -13.66 -18.40
CA VAL A 92 -7.00 -13.74 -18.84
C VAL A 92 -6.05 -12.97 -17.93
N PHE A 93 -6.48 -11.79 -17.42
CA PHE A 93 -5.59 -10.83 -16.80
C PHE A 93 -5.74 -10.66 -15.28
N ALA A 94 -6.80 -11.17 -14.65
CA ALA A 94 -7.05 -10.95 -13.23
C ALA A 94 -5.93 -11.50 -12.32
N GLY A 95 -5.43 -12.69 -12.63
CA GLY A 95 -4.45 -13.35 -11.77
C GLY A 95 -4.99 -13.68 -10.37
N PRO A 96 -4.22 -14.40 -9.55
CA PRO A 96 -4.65 -14.80 -8.20
C PRO A 96 -4.35 -13.74 -7.12
N GLY A 97 -3.42 -12.81 -7.36
CA GLY A 97 -2.77 -11.99 -6.33
C GLY A 97 -3.41 -10.63 -6.04
N GLY A 98 -4.59 -10.32 -6.61
CA GLY A 98 -5.21 -9.01 -6.36
C GLY A 98 -4.33 -7.83 -6.77
N ALA A 99 -4.35 -6.77 -5.95
CA ALA A 99 -3.61 -5.54 -6.22
C ALA A 99 -2.16 -5.55 -5.72
N ASP A 100 -1.78 -6.52 -4.89
CA ASP A 100 -0.43 -6.62 -4.33
C ASP A 100 0.43 -7.61 -5.13
N PRO A 101 1.44 -7.12 -5.87
CA PRO A 101 2.30 -7.98 -6.68
C PRO A 101 3.34 -8.76 -5.86
N TYR A 102 3.55 -8.42 -4.60
CA TYR A 102 4.56 -9.02 -3.73
C TYR A 102 3.97 -10.02 -2.73
N GLY A 103 2.69 -9.85 -2.39
CA GLY A 103 1.96 -10.75 -1.49
C GLY A 103 1.47 -11.99 -2.22
N GLY A 104 1.84 -13.15 -1.72
CA GLY A 104 1.39 -14.44 -2.24
C GLY A 104 0.71 -15.30 -1.18
N ALA A 105 0.28 -16.50 -1.58
CA ALA A 105 -0.30 -17.47 -0.64
C ALA A 105 0.69 -17.94 0.45
N CYS A 106 1.99 -17.84 0.19
CA CYS A 106 3.04 -18.34 1.07
C CYS A 106 3.76 -17.24 1.86
N GLY A 107 3.56 -15.96 1.55
CA GLY A 107 4.24 -14.86 2.22
C GLY A 107 4.37 -13.61 1.34
N GLU A 108 5.02 -12.60 1.87
CA GLU A 108 5.37 -11.36 1.17
C GLU A 108 6.88 -11.19 1.18
N LEU A 109 7.47 -11.08 -0.01
CA LEU A 109 8.92 -11.13 -0.20
C LEU A 109 9.72 -10.18 0.70
N TYR A 110 9.29 -8.94 0.81
CA TYR A 110 10.00 -7.95 1.63
C TYR A 110 9.79 -8.17 3.12
N MET A 111 8.62 -8.66 3.52
CA MET A 111 8.34 -9.04 4.89
C MET A 111 9.22 -10.23 5.30
N ASP A 112 9.28 -11.26 4.47
CA ASP A 112 10.03 -12.48 4.76
C ASP A 112 11.54 -12.24 4.80
N CYS A 113 12.07 -11.38 3.92
CA CYS A 113 13.51 -11.13 3.83
C CYS A 113 14.00 -10.00 4.75
N PHE A 114 13.17 -9.01 5.05
CA PHE A 114 13.61 -7.77 5.67
C PHE A 114 12.72 -7.28 6.81
N ASP A 115 11.72 -8.05 7.20
CA ASP A 115 10.72 -7.65 8.20
C ASP A 115 10.01 -6.33 7.85
N ARG A 116 9.67 -6.15 6.55
CA ARG A 116 9.06 -4.91 6.04
C ARG A 116 8.04 -5.18 4.94
N GLY A 117 6.79 -5.34 5.35
CA GLY A 117 5.67 -5.50 4.44
C GLY A 117 5.30 -4.21 3.70
N GLY A 118 4.59 -4.36 2.58
CA GLY A 118 3.95 -3.27 1.89
C GLY A 118 2.71 -2.75 2.60
N PHE A 119 2.06 -1.77 1.99
CA PHE A 119 0.70 -1.40 2.37
C PHE A 119 -0.09 -1.01 1.12
N PRO A 120 -1.10 -1.78 0.75
CA PRO A 120 -1.91 -1.51 -0.43
C PRO A 120 -3.12 -0.60 -0.13
N GLY A 121 -3.11 0.13 0.99
CA GLY A 121 -4.20 0.99 1.42
C GLY A 121 -5.31 0.27 2.21
N LYS A 122 -5.20 -1.05 2.38
CA LYS A 122 -6.20 -1.90 3.04
C LYS A 122 -5.56 -2.68 4.17
N GLY A 123 -6.13 -2.59 5.35
CA GLY A 123 -5.60 -3.25 6.54
C GLY A 123 -5.98 -2.53 7.82
N ILE A 124 -5.27 -2.84 8.88
CA ILE A 124 -5.48 -2.26 10.20
C ILE A 124 -4.32 -1.36 10.58
N ILE A 125 -4.64 -0.18 11.09
CA ILE A 125 -3.67 0.88 11.42
C ILE A 125 -3.85 1.27 12.88
N ASP A 126 -2.75 1.40 13.63
CA ASP A 126 -2.72 2.04 14.94
C ASP A 126 -2.93 3.56 14.76
N ALA A 127 -4.05 4.07 15.28
CA ALA A 127 -4.44 5.47 15.11
C ALA A 127 -3.42 6.44 15.73
N ARG A 128 -2.79 6.07 16.85
CA ARG A 128 -1.77 6.88 17.52
C ARG A 128 -0.47 6.89 16.72
N ALA A 129 0.02 5.71 16.30
CA ALA A 129 1.22 5.61 15.48
C ALA A 129 1.06 6.40 14.17
N LEU A 130 -0.12 6.31 13.53
CA LEU A 130 -0.43 7.10 12.32
C LEU A 130 -0.33 8.61 12.58
N LEU A 131 -0.89 9.08 13.68
CA LEU A 131 -0.85 10.50 14.01
C LEU A 131 0.56 10.97 14.37
N ASP A 132 1.29 10.17 15.14
CA ASP A 132 2.66 10.51 15.59
C ASP A 132 3.65 10.52 14.41
N CYS A 133 3.52 9.61 13.45
CA CYS A 133 4.43 9.52 12.30
C CYS A 133 4.00 10.37 11.10
N CYS A 134 2.71 10.48 10.82
CA CYS A 134 2.19 11.10 9.60
C CYS A 134 1.39 12.38 9.85
N GLY A 135 0.97 12.67 11.09
CA GLY A 135 0.10 13.77 11.44
C GLY A 135 0.71 15.17 11.31
N GLY A 136 2.03 15.28 11.19
CA GLY A 136 2.77 16.54 11.06
C GLY A 136 2.89 17.07 9.63
N GLY A 137 2.07 16.63 8.68
CA GLY A 137 2.15 17.08 7.28
C GLY A 137 3.35 16.52 6.50
N VAL A 138 3.94 15.42 6.99
CA VAL A 138 5.05 14.73 6.32
C VAL A 138 4.62 14.24 4.94
N ILE A 139 3.38 13.75 4.83
CA ILE A 139 2.72 13.42 3.57
C ILE A 139 1.80 14.61 3.24
N PRO A 140 2.08 15.39 2.16
CA PRO A 140 1.27 16.55 1.83
C PRO A 140 -0.14 16.14 1.42
N GLU A 141 -1.14 16.72 2.08
CA GLU A 141 -2.55 16.45 1.81
C GLU A 141 -2.91 16.79 0.35
N GLY A 142 -3.66 15.91 -0.31
CA GLY A 142 -4.15 16.10 -1.66
C GLY A 142 -3.08 16.09 -2.77
N ARG A 143 -1.80 15.89 -2.46
CA ARG A 143 -0.71 15.92 -3.45
C ARG A 143 -0.15 14.55 -3.83
N VAL A 144 -0.41 13.55 -3.06
CA VAL A 144 0.13 12.19 -3.25
C VAL A 144 -1.02 11.20 -3.36
N LEU A 145 -1.12 10.53 -4.50
CA LEU A 145 -2.17 9.52 -4.74
C LEU A 145 -1.85 8.18 -4.09
N SER A 146 -0.57 7.76 -4.10
CA SER A 146 -0.09 6.53 -3.46
C SER A 146 0.50 6.85 -2.08
N HIS A 147 -0.27 7.53 -1.22
CA HIS A 147 0.13 7.84 0.15
C HIS A 147 0.27 6.58 1.01
N ASP A 148 -0.50 5.54 0.70
CA ASP A 148 -0.47 4.22 1.29
C ASP A 148 0.95 3.63 1.35
N ALA A 149 1.70 3.68 0.25
CA ALA A 149 3.09 3.22 0.21
C ALA A 149 3.99 3.99 1.19
N LEU A 150 3.75 5.29 1.38
CA LEU A 150 4.47 6.10 2.37
C LEU A 150 4.02 5.78 3.79
N GLU A 151 2.73 5.62 4.03
CA GLU A 151 2.21 5.19 5.33
C GLU A 151 2.82 3.86 5.75
N GLY A 152 2.89 2.88 4.83
CA GLY A 152 3.58 1.62 5.06
C GLY A 152 5.04 1.79 5.47
N ALA A 153 5.76 2.71 4.82
CA ALA A 153 7.15 3.00 5.10
C ALA A 153 7.38 3.71 6.45
N TYR A 154 6.53 4.69 6.81
CA TYR A 154 6.62 5.41 8.08
C TYR A 154 6.16 4.57 9.28
N LEU A 155 5.13 3.74 9.09
CA LEU A 155 4.50 2.96 10.13
C LEU A 155 5.11 1.55 10.30
N HIS A 156 6.14 1.21 9.54
CA HIS A 156 6.69 -0.14 9.53
C HIS A 156 5.59 -1.16 9.26
N GLY A 157 5.10 -1.21 8.03
CA GLY A 157 4.03 -2.11 7.63
C GLY A 157 4.42 -3.58 7.79
N GLY A 158 3.49 -4.37 8.31
CA GLY A 158 3.64 -5.82 8.42
C GLY A 158 2.58 -6.55 7.57
N PHE A 159 2.87 -7.78 7.17
CA PHE A 159 1.99 -8.63 6.40
C PHE A 159 1.41 -9.75 7.25
N LEU A 160 0.11 -9.97 7.15
CA LEU A 160 -0.60 -11.05 7.83
C LEU A 160 -1.20 -12.02 6.80
N GLY A 161 -0.42 -13.03 6.41
CA GLY A 161 -0.74 -13.96 5.31
C GLY A 161 -1.91 -14.90 5.54
N ASP A 162 -2.25 -15.19 6.79
CA ASP A 162 -3.38 -16.05 7.19
C ASP A 162 -4.73 -15.33 7.13
N VAL A 163 -4.75 -14.03 6.94
CA VAL A 163 -5.97 -13.26 6.72
C VAL A 163 -6.04 -12.82 5.27
N GLU A 164 -7.20 -13.06 4.65
CA GLU A 164 -7.44 -12.68 3.26
C GLU A 164 -8.57 -11.68 3.15
N LEU A 165 -8.37 -10.65 2.32
CA LEU A 165 -9.41 -9.79 1.79
C LEU A 165 -9.47 -9.95 0.28
N THR A 166 -10.63 -9.67 -0.32
CA THR A 166 -10.81 -9.79 -1.76
C THR A 166 -11.16 -8.45 -2.38
N ASP A 167 -10.55 -8.16 -3.54
CA ASP A 167 -10.85 -7.00 -4.37
C ASP A 167 -11.48 -7.41 -5.70
N THR A 168 -12.27 -6.53 -6.29
CA THR A 168 -12.79 -6.74 -7.64
C THR A 168 -11.73 -6.45 -8.69
N PHE A 169 -11.76 -7.21 -9.78
CA PHE A 169 -10.93 -6.96 -10.96
C PHE A 169 -11.69 -6.15 -12.01
N PRO A 170 -11.06 -5.17 -12.68
CA PRO A 170 -11.70 -4.38 -13.73
C PRO A 170 -12.15 -5.24 -14.91
N ALA A 171 -13.42 -5.13 -15.28
CA ALA A 171 -14.03 -5.92 -16.34
C ALA A 171 -13.56 -5.55 -17.77
N ALA A 172 -12.85 -4.42 -17.94
CA ALA A 172 -12.46 -3.92 -19.26
C ALA A 172 -11.02 -3.36 -19.26
N PRO A 173 -10.30 -3.46 -20.42
CA PRO A 173 -8.94 -2.92 -20.57
C PRO A 173 -8.82 -1.43 -20.24
N LEU A 174 -9.80 -0.61 -20.63
CA LEU A 174 -9.79 0.83 -20.38
C LEU A 174 -9.92 1.15 -18.88
N ALA A 175 -10.71 0.40 -18.14
CA ALA A 175 -10.83 0.56 -16.68
C ALA A 175 -9.52 0.16 -15.98
N TRP A 176 -8.88 -0.92 -16.43
CA TRP A 176 -7.55 -1.30 -15.97
C TRP A 176 -6.51 -0.21 -16.28
N GLY A 177 -6.50 0.31 -17.50
CA GLY A 177 -5.60 1.39 -17.92
C GLY A 177 -5.75 2.64 -17.04
N ALA A 178 -6.98 3.04 -16.74
CA ALA A 178 -7.25 4.18 -15.83
C ALA A 178 -6.72 3.92 -14.41
N ARG A 179 -6.90 2.70 -13.87
CA ARG A 179 -6.35 2.28 -12.57
C ARG A 179 -4.82 2.32 -12.60
N ALA A 180 -4.19 1.73 -13.61
CA ALA A 180 -2.74 1.71 -13.77
C ALA A 180 -2.15 3.11 -13.92
N HIS A 181 -2.78 4.00 -14.68
CA HIS A 181 -2.38 5.40 -14.81
C HIS A 181 -2.38 6.13 -13.46
N ARG A 182 -3.40 5.93 -12.63
CA ARG A 182 -3.48 6.51 -11.28
C ARG A 182 -2.34 6.01 -10.39
N TRP A 183 -2.04 4.72 -10.41
CA TRP A 183 -0.93 4.12 -9.65
C TRP A 183 0.43 4.66 -10.08
N ILE A 184 0.71 4.64 -11.39
CA ILE A 184 1.95 5.18 -11.96
C ILE A 184 2.14 6.65 -11.58
N ARG A 185 1.09 7.46 -11.67
CA ARG A 185 1.14 8.85 -11.24
C ARG A 185 1.47 8.98 -9.76
N GLY A 186 0.87 8.16 -8.91
CA GLY A 186 1.16 8.11 -7.48
C GLY A 186 2.61 7.71 -7.18
N ASP A 187 3.14 6.72 -7.91
CA ASP A 187 4.54 6.29 -7.76
C ASP A 187 5.52 7.44 -8.03
N TRP A 188 5.31 8.22 -9.09
CA TRP A 188 6.14 9.39 -9.39
C TRP A 188 5.98 10.52 -8.38
N GLN A 189 4.82 10.67 -7.78
CA GLN A 189 4.61 11.63 -6.70
C GLN A 189 5.40 11.26 -5.43
N ASN A 190 5.75 9.98 -5.26
CA ASN A 190 6.60 9.49 -4.17
C ASN A 190 8.11 9.70 -4.41
N ALA A 191 8.55 10.15 -5.58
CA ALA A 191 9.96 10.36 -5.91
C ALA A 191 10.74 11.21 -4.89
N PRO A 192 10.19 12.27 -4.25
CA PRO A 192 10.89 13.00 -3.19
C PRO A 192 11.34 12.15 -2.00
N TRP A 193 10.62 11.07 -1.68
CA TRP A 193 11.00 10.14 -0.60
C TRP A 193 12.03 9.09 -1.03
N ILE A 194 12.35 9.04 -2.32
CA ILE A 194 13.42 8.19 -2.85
C ILE A 194 14.74 8.97 -2.87
N PHE A 195 14.73 10.19 -3.41
CA PHE A 195 15.94 10.92 -3.81
C PHE A 195 16.32 12.10 -2.92
N LEU A 196 15.35 12.71 -2.21
CA LEU A 196 15.60 13.93 -1.44
C LEU A 196 15.91 13.66 0.04
N ARG A 197 16.21 14.72 0.79
CA ARG A 197 16.51 14.66 2.24
C ARG A 197 15.42 13.99 3.07
N ARG A 198 14.15 14.10 2.65
CA ARG A 198 12.99 13.41 3.27
C ARG A 198 13.14 11.89 3.31
N ALA A 199 13.88 11.35 2.35
CA ALA A 199 14.17 9.92 2.27
C ALA A 199 15.00 9.38 3.43
N ARG A 200 15.78 10.24 4.12
CA ARG A 200 16.76 9.79 5.13
C ARG A 200 16.16 9.21 6.40
N VAL A 201 14.90 9.52 6.69
CA VAL A 201 14.20 8.98 7.87
C VAL A 201 13.69 7.56 7.60
N LEU A 202 13.40 7.23 6.33
CA LEU A 202 12.90 5.93 5.92
C LEU A 202 14.00 4.87 5.94
N HIS A 203 13.62 3.64 6.17
CA HIS A 203 14.54 2.51 6.03
C HIS A 203 14.99 2.33 4.57
N PRO A 204 16.23 1.90 4.29
CA PRO A 204 16.71 1.72 2.92
C PRO A 204 15.85 0.79 2.06
N ILE A 205 15.29 -0.26 2.63
CA ILE A 205 14.39 -1.19 1.93
C ILE A 205 13.08 -0.51 1.51
N ASP A 206 12.49 0.33 2.36
CA ASP A 206 11.27 1.07 2.00
C ASP A 206 11.55 2.04 0.85
N ARG A 207 12.71 2.70 0.87
CA ARG A 207 13.15 3.55 -0.24
C ARG A 207 13.36 2.76 -1.53
N PHE A 208 13.95 1.57 -1.42
CA PHE A 208 14.12 0.66 -2.56
C PHE A 208 12.77 0.24 -3.13
N ARG A 209 11.79 -0.10 -2.30
CA ARG A 209 10.43 -0.45 -2.75
C ARG A 209 9.75 0.70 -3.47
N LEU A 210 9.84 1.92 -2.94
CA LEU A 210 9.33 3.11 -3.63
C LEU A 210 10.01 3.30 -5.00
N ALA A 211 11.32 3.07 -5.10
CA ALA A 211 12.06 3.12 -6.36
C ALA A 211 11.65 1.98 -7.31
N ASP A 212 11.46 0.76 -6.80
CA ASP A 212 11.01 -0.38 -7.60
C ASP A 212 9.60 -0.15 -8.18
N SER A 213 8.71 0.54 -7.46
CA SER A 213 7.40 0.92 -7.98
C SER A 213 7.49 1.78 -9.24
N LEU A 214 8.54 2.60 -9.39
CA LEU A 214 8.78 3.38 -10.62
C LEU A 214 9.10 2.49 -11.83
N ARG A 215 9.72 1.33 -11.62
CA ARG A 215 10.03 0.34 -12.67
C ARG A 215 8.80 -0.01 -13.49
N ARG A 216 7.65 -0.12 -12.85
CA ARG A 216 6.35 -0.39 -13.48
C ARG A 216 6.07 0.52 -14.69
N SER A 217 6.40 1.80 -14.56
CA SER A 217 6.22 2.79 -15.64
C SER A 217 7.39 2.85 -16.63
N LEU A 218 8.58 2.38 -16.23
CA LEU A 218 9.80 2.47 -17.02
C LEU A 218 10.00 1.28 -17.95
N VAL A 219 9.40 0.13 -17.65
CA VAL A 219 9.57 -1.11 -18.46
C VAL A 219 9.10 -0.90 -19.89
N ALA A 220 7.89 -0.37 -20.11
CA ALA A 220 7.36 -0.20 -21.47
C ALA A 220 8.21 0.76 -22.33
N PRO A 221 8.54 1.99 -21.89
CA PRO A 221 9.40 2.86 -22.69
C PRO A 221 10.81 2.31 -22.87
N ALA A 222 11.39 1.64 -21.87
CA ALA A 222 12.70 1.01 -22.00
C ALA A 222 12.68 -0.11 -23.06
N THR A 223 11.62 -0.92 -23.09
CA THR A 223 11.43 -1.95 -24.11
C THR A 223 11.38 -1.34 -25.52
N TRP A 224 10.57 -0.29 -25.73
CA TRP A 224 10.49 0.40 -27.01
C TRP A 224 11.82 1.02 -27.44
N ILE A 225 12.53 1.67 -26.52
CA ILE A 225 13.86 2.22 -26.75
C ILE A 225 14.83 1.11 -27.15
N SER A 226 14.81 -0.03 -26.45
CA SER A 226 15.69 -1.17 -26.73
C SER A 226 15.43 -1.78 -28.11
N ILE A 227 14.14 -1.93 -28.49
CA ILE A 227 13.75 -2.39 -29.83
C ILE A 227 14.25 -1.40 -30.90
N PHE A 228 14.00 -0.11 -30.69
CA PHE A 228 14.44 0.94 -31.63
C PHE A 228 15.96 0.94 -31.81
N LEU A 229 16.72 0.94 -30.71
CA LEU A 229 18.16 0.87 -30.75
C LEU A 229 18.67 -0.41 -31.42
N GLY A 230 18.06 -1.55 -31.15
CA GLY A 230 18.38 -2.82 -31.82
C GLY A 230 18.18 -2.78 -33.32
N CYS A 231 17.11 -2.14 -33.78
CA CYS A 231 16.84 -1.95 -35.19
C CYS A 231 17.87 -0.99 -35.86
N VAL A 232 18.15 0.13 -35.19
CA VAL A 232 19.06 1.17 -35.72
C VAL A 232 20.50 0.71 -35.70
N LEU A 233 20.96 0.13 -34.60
CA LEU A 233 22.35 -0.30 -34.41
C LEU A 233 22.64 -1.67 -34.98
N ARG A 234 21.64 -2.35 -35.58
CA ARG A 234 21.76 -3.72 -36.10
C ARG A 234 22.37 -4.70 -35.09
N TRP A 235 22.03 -4.55 -33.80
CA TRP A 235 22.59 -5.40 -32.73
C TRP A 235 22.20 -6.87 -32.95
N PRO A 236 23.17 -7.79 -33.13
CA PRO A 236 22.86 -9.19 -33.49
C PRO A 236 22.01 -9.94 -32.46
N GLY A 237 22.16 -9.62 -31.18
CA GLY A 237 21.43 -10.30 -30.09
C GLY A 237 19.94 -9.95 -29.97
N LEU A 238 19.47 -8.85 -30.57
CA LEU A 238 18.05 -8.46 -30.54
C LEU A 238 17.23 -9.04 -31.70
N ARG A 239 17.87 -9.74 -32.63
CA ARG A 239 17.20 -10.41 -33.76
C ARG A 239 16.58 -11.76 -33.40
N LEU A 240 16.81 -12.26 -32.19
CA LEU A 240 16.41 -13.61 -31.73
C LEU A 240 15.41 -13.62 -30.58
N ALA A 241 14.92 -12.44 -30.14
CA ALA A 241 13.85 -12.29 -29.16
C ALA A 241 12.56 -11.78 -29.84
#